data_5696c0260ee0eff01d6ef72be81dbdaa
#
_entry.id   5696c0260ee0eff01d6ef72be81dbdaa
#
_cell.length_a   1.000
_cell.length_b   1.000
_cell.length_c   1.000
_cell.angle_alpha   90.00
_cell.angle_beta   90.00
_cell.angle_gamma   90.00
#
_symmetry.space_group_name_H-M   'P 1'
#
loop_
_entity.id
_entity.type
_entity.pdbx_description
1 polymer ?
#
loop_
_entity_poly.entity_id
_entity_poly.type
_entity_poly.pdbx_seq_one_letter_code
_entity_poly.pdbx_strand_id
1 'polypeptide(L)'
;MRAHQIMTRSVISVAPHTSIVEAANIMLKRHVSGLTVVDDAGKLVGVVSEGDFVRRSEIGTGRKRGRWLRFILGPGTSASDFVHEHGRRVSEVMTASVVTITEDTALAEIVDLMERNNVKRLPVVRGDKAVGIVSRANLLQAVAGLAREVPDPTADDDHIRGRIIDTMEKNDWCPFGLNVIVRDGIVHLSGVITEERARQAAVVAAENVEGVKKVHDHLCWVDTVSGVYLNSPEDDDLARAS
;
A
#
# COMPACT_ATOMS: atom_id res chain seq x y z
N MET A 1 13.02 -3.99 -12.94
CA MET A 1 12.37 -4.19 -11.60
C MET A 1 11.05 -4.94 -11.77
N ARG A 2 10.67 -5.77 -10.79
CA ARG A 2 9.45 -6.60 -10.75
C ARG A 2 8.63 -6.27 -9.50
N ALA A 3 7.37 -6.73 -9.45
CA ALA A 3 6.43 -6.46 -8.36
C ALA A 3 7.00 -6.83 -6.97
N HIS A 4 7.60 -8.01 -6.83
CA HIS A 4 8.15 -8.49 -5.55
C HIS A 4 9.25 -7.60 -4.95
N GLN A 5 9.92 -6.79 -5.78
CA GLN A 5 10.99 -5.89 -5.37
C GLN A 5 10.48 -4.58 -4.76
N ILE A 6 9.24 -4.19 -5.07
CA ILE A 6 8.66 -2.91 -4.64
C ILE A 6 7.37 -3.05 -3.85
N MET A 7 6.71 -4.21 -3.86
CA MET A 7 5.43 -4.42 -3.18
C MET A 7 5.55 -4.31 -1.67
N THR A 8 4.51 -3.82 -1.04
CA THR A 8 4.29 -3.97 0.40
C THR A 8 3.76 -5.37 0.66
N ARG A 9 4.45 -6.17 1.48
CA ARG A 9 4.10 -7.58 1.75
C ARG A 9 3.05 -7.72 2.84
N SER A 10 3.02 -6.81 3.80
CA SER A 10 2.00 -6.78 4.87
C SER A 10 0.64 -6.36 4.32
N VAL A 11 -0.10 -7.32 3.75
CA VAL A 11 -1.43 -7.07 3.20
C VAL A 11 -2.45 -7.00 4.32
N ILE A 12 -3.11 -5.86 4.49
CA ILE A 12 -4.20 -5.70 5.44
C ILE A 12 -5.50 -6.07 4.73
N SER A 13 -6.17 -7.09 5.28
CA SER A 13 -7.38 -7.65 4.70
C SER A 13 -8.56 -7.56 5.65
N VAL A 14 -9.76 -7.54 5.08
CA VAL A 14 -11.04 -7.62 5.81
C VAL A 14 -11.93 -8.68 5.16
N ALA A 15 -12.91 -9.17 5.90
CA ALA A 15 -13.90 -10.09 5.37
C ALA A 15 -15.03 -9.35 4.62
N PRO A 16 -15.75 -9.99 3.69
CA PRO A 16 -16.88 -9.38 2.98
C PRO A 16 -17.98 -8.85 3.91
N HIS A 17 -18.19 -9.51 5.05
CA HIS A 17 -19.21 -9.13 6.03
C HIS A 17 -18.76 -8.05 7.03
N THR A 18 -17.49 -7.65 7.02
CA THR A 18 -16.96 -6.56 7.86
C THR A 18 -17.78 -5.28 7.63
N SER A 19 -18.09 -4.55 8.70
CA SER A 19 -18.79 -3.27 8.56
C SER A 19 -17.90 -2.21 7.92
N ILE A 20 -18.49 -1.28 7.20
CA ILE A 20 -17.73 -0.17 6.59
C ILE A 20 -17.07 0.72 7.63
N VAL A 21 -17.70 0.90 8.80
CA VAL A 21 -17.14 1.68 9.92
C VAL A 21 -15.88 1.00 10.46
N GLU A 22 -15.92 -0.32 10.63
CA GLU A 22 -14.77 -1.09 11.06
C GLU A 22 -13.65 -1.04 10.02
N ALA A 23 -13.97 -1.24 8.74
CA ALA A 23 -13.00 -1.15 7.65
C ALA A 23 -12.36 0.25 7.57
N ALA A 24 -13.14 1.32 7.73
CA ALA A 24 -12.64 2.69 7.78
C ALA A 24 -11.70 2.89 8.99
N ASN A 25 -12.06 2.40 10.17
CA ASN A 25 -11.23 2.47 11.37
C ASN A 25 -9.91 1.71 11.19
N ILE A 26 -9.93 0.54 10.52
CA ILE A 26 -8.72 -0.20 10.17
C ILE A 26 -7.83 0.64 9.24
N MET A 27 -8.40 1.27 8.20
CA MET A 27 -7.64 2.14 7.30
C MET A 27 -6.98 3.29 8.05
N LEU A 28 -7.72 3.97 8.94
CA LEU A 28 -7.20 5.08 9.74
C LEU A 28 -6.09 4.61 10.70
N LYS A 29 -6.34 3.54 11.46
CA LYS A 29 -5.39 3.00 12.43
C LYS A 29 -4.11 2.47 11.78
N ARG A 30 -4.21 1.91 10.57
CA ARG A 30 -3.09 1.33 9.84
C ARG A 30 -2.48 2.28 8.80
N HIS A 31 -2.98 3.51 8.70
CA HIS A 31 -2.55 4.51 7.73
C HIS A 31 -2.52 4.00 6.29
N VAL A 32 -3.54 3.23 5.92
CA VAL A 32 -3.69 2.70 4.56
C VAL A 32 -4.95 3.24 3.90
N SER A 33 -4.88 3.52 2.61
CA SER A 33 -6.00 4.06 1.82
C SER A 33 -6.78 2.99 1.06
N GLY A 34 -6.63 1.71 1.45
CA GLY A 34 -7.40 0.59 0.89
C GLY A 34 -7.04 -0.74 1.53
N LEU A 35 -7.98 -1.66 1.48
CA LEU A 35 -7.89 -3.00 2.04
C LEU A 35 -8.23 -4.02 0.97
N THR A 36 -7.60 -5.18 1.03
CA THR A 36 -8.04 -6.36 0.28
C THR A 36 -9.21 -7.00 1.02
N VAL A 37 -10.12 -7.59 0.26
CA VAL A 37 -11.23 -8.35 0.83
C VAL A 37 -11.00 -9.82 0.55
N VAL A 38 -10.96 -10.62 1.60
CA VAL A 38 -10.71 -12.06 1.49
C VAL A 38 -11.86 -12.85 2.11
N ASP A 39 -12.17 -13.99 1.51
CA ASP A 39 -13.15 -14.92 2.06
C ASP A 39 -12.55 -15.77 3.20
N ASP A 40 -13.37 -16.66 3.76
CA ASP A 40 -12.98 -17.55 4.88
C ASP A 40 -11.87 -18.54 4.47
N ALA A 41 -11.66 -18.80 3.20
CA ALA A 41 -10.56 -19.61 2.68
C ALA A 41 -9.27 -18.79 2.43
N GLY A 42 -9.32 -17.48 2.67
CA GLY A 42 -8.21 -16.54 2.43
C GLY A 42 -8.02 -16.17 0.97
N LYS A 43 -9.00 -16.47 0.11
CA LYS A 43 -9.00 -16.09 -1.30
C LYS A 43 -9.37 -14.62 -1.47
N LEU A 44 -8.67 -13.91 -2.34
CA LEU A 44 -8.99 -12.53 -2.70
C LEU A 44 -10.32 -12.48 -3.47
N VAL A 45 -11.33 -11.82 -2.90
CA VAL A 45 -12.68 -11.67 -3.49
C VAL A 45 -13.04 -10.22 -3.82
N GLY A 46 -12.22 -9.27 -3.38
CA GLY A 46 -12.49 -7.85 -3.66
C GLY A 46 -11.38 -6.94 -3.12
N VAL A 47 -11.55 -5.65 -3.42
CA VAL A 47 -10.80 -4.56 -2.80
C VAL A 47 -11.75 -3.45 -2.41
N VAL A 48 -11.42 -2.73 -1.33
CA VAL A 48 -12.13 -1.52 -0.91
C VAL A 48 -11.12 -0.42 -0.64
N SER A 49 -11.45 0.80 -0.97
CA SER A 49 -10.58 1.96 -0.86
C SER A 49 -11.28 3.17 -0.24
N GLU A 50 -10.54 4.19 0.15
CA GLU A 50 -11.07 5.46 0.63
C GLU A 50 -12.13 6.05 -0.31
N GLY A 51 -11.95 5.88 -1.64
CA GLY A 51 -12.90 6.36 -2.64
C GLY A 51 -14.29 5.75 -2.52
N ASP A 52 -14.40 4.53 -1.98
CA ASP A 52 -15.65 3.83 -1.75
C ASP A 52 -16.37 4.35 -0.49
N PHE A 53 -15.62 4.94 0.45
CA PHE A 53 -16.17 5.50 1.70
C PHE A 53 -16.48 6.99 1.63
N VAL A 54 -15.77 7.78 0.80
CA VAL A 54 -16.00 9.24 0.73
C VAL A 54 -17.24 9.63 -0.08
N ARG A 55 -17.79 8.73 -0.88
CA ARG A 55 -19.02 8.98 -1.67
C ARG A 55 -20.24 8.37 -1.00
N ARG A 56 -20.66 8.98 0.10
CA ARG A 56 -21.75 8.46 0.92
C ARG A 56 -22.80 9.52 1.20
N SER A 57 -24.05 9.08 1.25
CA SER A 57 -25.19 9.94 1.57
C SER A 57 -25.12 10.49 3.00
N GLU A 58 -24.58 9.70 3.95
CA GLU A 58 -24.48 10.06 5.37
C GLU A 58 -23.59 11.29 5.62
N ILE A 59 -22.59 11.53 4.75
CA ILE A 59 -21.71 12.70 4.81
C ILE A 59 -22.00 13.72 3.71
N GLY A 60 -23.14 13.57 2.99
CA GLY A 60 -23.59 14.51 1.97
C GLY A 60 -22.78 14.53 0.67
N THR A 61 -21.91 13.56 0.44
CA THR A 61 -20.99 13.47 -0.73
C THR A 61 -21.48 12.53 -1.83
N GLY A 62 -22.73 12.05 -1.75
CA GLY A 62 -23.36 11.20 -2.75
C GLY A 62 -23.33 11.83 -4.17
N ARG A 63 -23.21 11.00 -5.20
CA ARG A 63 -23.19 11.45 -6.61
C ARG A 63 -24.54 12.05 -7.02
N LYS A 64 -24.62 13.36 -7.21
CA LYS A 64 -25.78 14.01 -7.85
C LYS A 64 -25.66 13.84 -9.36
N ARG A 65 -26.14 12.70 -9.90
CA ARG A 65 -26.30 12.56 -11.37
C ARG A 65 -27.55 13.29 -11.84
N GLY A 66 -27.43 14.04 -12.96
CA GLY A 66 -28.60 14.71 -13.58
C GLY A 66 -29.71 13.72 -13.94
N ARG A 67 -30.99 14.15 -13.81
CA ARG A 67 -32.18 13.29 -14.05
C ARG A 67 -32.20 12.63 -15.44
N TRP A 68 -31.66 13.32 -16.46
CA TRP A 68 -31.56 12.82 -17.83
C TRP A 68 -30.57 11.66 -17.97
N LEU A 69 -29.46 11.69 -17.23
CA LEU A 69 -28.43 10.65 -17.25
C LEU A 69 -28.95 9.34 -16.60
N ARG A 70 -29.81 9.47 -15.58
CA ARG A 70 -30.50 8.32 -14.95
C ARG A 70 -31.43 7.61 -15.93
N PHE A 71 -32.07 8.37 -16.82
CA PHE A 71 -32.97 7.80 -17.83
C PHE A 71 -32.21 6.99 -18.89
N ILE A 72 -31.01 7.42 -19.28
CA ILE A 72 -30.17 6.74 -20.29
C ILE A 72 -29.50 5.49 -19.72
N LEU A 73 -29.05 5.52 -18.45
CA LEU A 73 -28.29 4.44 -17.80
C LEU A 73 -29.18 3.31 -17.25
N GLY A 74 -30.48 3.52 -17.18
CA GLY A 74 -31.46 2.53 -16.73
C GLY A 74 -31.55 2.36 -15.19
N PRO A 75 -32.59 1.67 -14.69
CA PRO A 75 -32.89 1.54 -13.25
C PRO A 75 -31.84 0.69 -12.49
N GLY A 76 -31.14 -0.24 -13.16
CA GLY A 76 -30.13 -1.08 -12.53
C GLY A 76 -28.91 -0.32 -12.03
N THR A 77 -28.45 0.68 -12.78
CA THR A 77 -27.35 1.56 -12.35
C THR A 77 -27.73 2.44 -11.15
N SER A 78 -28.96 2.90 -11.11
CA SER A 78 -29.46 3.68 -9.95
C SER A 78 -29.58 2.83 -8.68
N ALA A 79 -29.97 1.57 -8.79
CA ALA A 79 -30.03 0.64 -7.66
C ALA A 79 -28.62 0.29 -7.15
N SER A 80 -27.68 0.04 -8.06
CA SER A 80 -26.28 -0.21 -7.70
C SER A 80 -25.62 1.00 -7.03
N ASP A 81 -25.83 2.22 -7.57
CA ASP A 81 -25.36 3.46 -6.95
C ASP A 81 -25.94 3.64 -5.53
N PHE A 82 -27.24 3.32 -5.35
CA PHE A 82 -27.89 3.40 -4.05
C PHE A 82 -27.31 2.43 -3.03
N VAL A 83 -27.09 1.17 -3.43
CA VAL A 83 -26.44 0.17 -2.56
C VAL A 83 -25.04 0.61 -2.19
N HIS A 84 -24.26 1.14 -3.13
CA HIS A 84 -22.91 1.62 -2.88
C HIS A 84 -22.89 2.84 -1.94
N GLU A 85 -23.87 3.75 -2.05
CA GLU A 85 -23.97 4.96 -1.21
C GLU A 85 -24.50 4.68 0.21
N HIS A 86 -25.30 3.60 0.40
CA HIS A 86 -25.98 3.27 1.66
C HIS A 86 -25.55 1.92 2.26
N GLY A 87 -24.70 1.18 1.58
CA GLY A 87 -24.22 -0.12 2.03
C GLY A 87 -23.54 -0.04 3.41
N ARG A 88 -23.74 -1.04 4.24
CA ARG A 88 -23.20 -1.12 5.59
C ARG A 88 -22.08 -2.15 5.75
N ARG A 89 -21.91 -3.01 4.75
CA ARG A 89 -20.90 -4.06 4.70
C ARG A 89 -19.92 -3.82 3.58
N VAL A 90 -18.71 -4.29 3.73
CA VAL A 90 -17.66 -4.19 2.71
C VAL A 90 -18.09 -4.83 1.40
N SER A 91 -18.76 -5.99 1.42
CA SER A 91 -19.28 -6.67 0.22
C SER A 91 -20.23 -5.84 -0.63
N GLU A 92 -20.90 -4.84 -0.04
CA GLU A 92 -21.87 -3.99 -0.72
C GLU A 92 -21.22 -2.81 -1.45
N VAL A 93 -19.98 -2.46 -1.05
CA VAL A 93 -19.27 -1.28 -1.57
C VAL A 93 -17.95 -1.64 -2.26
N MET A 94 -17.42 -2.84 -2.07
CA MET A 94 -16.16 -3.28 -2.65
C MET A 94 -16.22 -3.41 -4.18
N THR A 95 -15.08 -3.29 -4.81
CA THR A 95 -14.88 -3.72 -6.19
C THR A 95 -14.57 -5.22 -6.21
N ALA A 96 -15.48 -6.04 -6.72
CA ALA A 96 -15.32 -7.51 -6.79
C ALA A 96 -14.44 -7.95 -7.98
N SER A 97 -14.47 -7.22 -9.11
CA SER A 97 -13.60 -7.51 -10.26
C SER A 97 -12.24 -6.89 -10.07
N VAL A 98 -11.38 -7.56 -9.32
CA VAL A 98 -10.05 -7.05 -8.96
C VAL A 98 -9.04 -7.33 -10.07
N VAL A 99 -8.38 -6.28 -10.55
CA VAL A 99 -7.19 -6.41 -11.39
C VAL A 99 -6.03 -6.78 -10.48
N THR A 100 -5.40 -7.92 -10.72
CA THR A 100 -4.30 -8.45 -9.92
C THR A 100 -3.04 -8.62 -10.77
N ILE A 101 -1.91 -8.71 -10.10
CA ILE A 101 -0.60 -9.00 -10.69
C ILE A 101 0.07 -10.15 -9.94
N THR A 102 1.12 -10.70 -10.52
CA THR A 102 1.97 -11.69 -9.85
C THR A 102 3.25 -11.02 -9.31
N GLU A 103 3.98 -11.73 -8.47
CA GLU A 103 5.26 -11.28 -7.92
C GLU A 103 6.28 -10.94 -9.01
N ASP A 104 6.20 -11.62 -10.17
CA ASP A 104 7.12 -11.46 -11.29
C ASP A 104 6.71 -10.41 -12.33
N THR A 105 5.55 -9.77 -12.16
CA THR A 105 5.05 -8.76 -13.09
C THR A 105 6.03 -7.60 -13.19
N ALA A 106 6.39 -7.21 -14.41
CA ALA A 106 7.33 -6.13 -14.68
C ALA A 106 6.76 -4.75 -14.31
N LEU A 107 7.62 -3.81 -13.90
CA LEU A 107 7.21 -2.47 -13.46
C LEU A 107 6.43 -1.70 -14.54
N ALA A 108 6.85 -1.80 -15.82
CA ALA A 108 6.15 -1.17 -16.94
C ALA A 108 4.72 -1.68 -17.07
N GLU A 109 4.53 -3.01 -16.98
CA GLU A 109 3.22 -3.64 -17.05
C GLU A 109 2.32 -3.23 -15.88
N ILE A 110 2.89 -3.07 -14.66
CA ILE A 110 2.17 -2.56 -13.49
C ILE A 110 1.61 -1.17 -13.75
N VAL A 111 2.43 -0.28 -14.33
CA VAL A 111 2.01 1.09 -14.67
C VAL A 111 0.88 1.05 -15.71
N ASP A 112 1.07 0.30 -16.79
CA ASP A 112 0.05 0.13 -17.84
C ASP A 112 -1.28 -0.39 -17.30
N LEU A 113 -1.24 -1.39 -16.39
CA LEU A 113 -2.45 -1.94 -15.77
C LEU A 113 -3.14 -0.91 -14.87
N MET A 114 -2.39 -0.11 -14.11
CA MET A 114 -2.95 0.95 -13.27
C MET A 114 -3.63 2.04 -14.12
N GLU A 115 -3.02 2.43 -15.24
CA GLU A 115 -3.56 3.44 -16.14
C GLU A 115 -4.80 2.96 -16.89
N ARG A 116 -4.73 1.80 -17.55
CA ARG A 116 -5.84 1.23 -18.33
C ARG A 116 -7.08 0.97 -17.49
N ASN A 117 -6.89 0.54 -16.23
CA ASN A 117 -8.00 0.23 -15.32
C ASN A 117 -8.35 1.40 -14.39
N ASN A 118 -7.64 2.56 -14.50
CA ASN A 118 -7.81 3.72 -13.64
C ASN A 118 -7.78 3.38 -12.14
N VAL A 119 -6.83 2.51 -11.74
CA VAL A 119 -6.63 2.09 -10.35
C VAL A 119 -5.33 2.64 -9.78
N LYS A 120 -5.30 2.87 -8.47
CA LYS A 120 -4.14 3.42 -7.76
C LYS A 120 -3.28 2.34 -7.10
N ARG A 121 -3.76 1.10 -7.08
CA ARG A 121 -3.09 -0.05 -6.46
C ARG A 121 -3.52 -1.35 -7.11
N LEU A 122 -2.62 -2.32 -7.06
CA LEU A 122 -2.85 -3.67 -7.59
C LEU A 122 -2.45 -4.68 -6.51
N PRO A 123 -3.35 -5.57 -6.08
CA PRO A 123 -2.96 -6.71 -5.26
C PRO A 123 -2.02 -7.62 -6.03
N VAL A 124 -0.97 -8.08 -5.35
CA VAL A 124 -0.06 -9.12 -5.83
C VAL A 124 -0.57 -10.45 -5.31
N VAL A 125 -0.79 -11.38 -6.21
CA VAL A 125 -1.34 -12.70 -5.84
C VAL A 125 -0.38 -13.83 -6.14
N ARG A 126 -0.46 -14.87 -5.29
CA ARG A 126 0.12 -16.19 -5.54
C ARG A 126 -1.03 -17.20 -5.54
N GLY A 127 -1.40 -17.67 -6.73
CA GLY A 127 -2.67 -18.36 -6.93
C GLY A 127 -3.83 -17.38 -6.73
N ASP A 128 -4.70 -17.66 -5.77
CA ASP A 128 -5.86 -16.84 -5.42
C ASP A 128 -5.68 -16.02 -4.10
N LYS A 129 -4.50 -16.12 -3.47
CA LYS A 129 -4.17 -15.43 -2.21
C LYS A 129 -3.38 -14.16 -2.46
N ALA A 130 -3.78 -13.06 -1.81
CA ALA A 130 -3.02 -11.82 -1.82
C ALA A 130 -1.75 -11.98 -0.97
N VAL A 131 -0.57 -11.78 -1.59
CA VAL A 131 0.75 -11.88 -0.94
C VAL A 131 1.46 -10.52 -0.85
N GLY A 132 0.90 -9.50 -1.50
CA GLY A 132 1.44 -8.15 -1.48
C GLY A 132 0.45 -7.18 -2.12
N ILE A 133 0.83 -5.91 -2.09
CA ILE A 133 0.13 -4.84 -2.79
C ILE A 133 1.15 -3.87 -3.40
N VAL A 134 0.95 -3.47 -4.64
CA VAL A 134 1.71 -2.39 -5.28
C VAL A 134 0.80 -1.20 -5.45
N SER A 135 1.22 -0.06 -4.96
CA SER A 135 0.53 1.23 -5.07
C SER A 135 1.36 2.25 -5.84
N ARG A 136 0.77 3.38 -6.22
CA ARG A 136 1.52 4.51 -6.81
C ARG A 136 2.63 5.01 -5.89
N ALA A 137 2.47 4.93 -4.57
CA ALA A 137 3.52 5.28 -3.62
C ALA A 137 4.76 4.37 -3.77
N ASN A 138 4.55 3.06 -3.95
CA ASN A 138 5.65 2.14 -4.21
C ASN A 138 6.38 2.46 -5.52
N LEU A 139 5.65 2.88 -6.57
CA LEU A 139 6.27 3.34 -7.83
C LEU A 139 7.10 4.59 -7.63
N LEU A 140 6.57 5.58 -6.88
CA LEU A 140 7.32 6.81 -6.57
C LEU A 140 8.58 6.52 -5.76
N GLN A 141 8.50 5.61 -4.78
CA GLN A 141 9.67 5.18 -4.01
C GLN A 141 10.71 4.49 -4.89
N ALA A 142 10.27 3.65 -5.84
CA ALA A 142 11.16 3.02 -6.80
C ALA A 142 11.87 4.08 -7.67
N VAL A 143 11.15 5.10 -8.15
CA VAL A 143 11.71 6.21 -8.94
C VAL A 143 12.71 7.01 -8.08
N ALA A 144 12.36 7.36 -6.85
CA ALA A 144 13.26 8.08 -5.94
C ALA A 144 14.53 7.27 -5.65
N GLY A 145 14.42 5.93 -5.53
CA GLY A 145 15.56 5.04 -5.41
C GLY A 145 16.45 5.00 -6.66
N LEU A 146 15.86 5.07 -7.86
CA LEU A 146 16.60 5.14 -9.13
C LEU A 146 17.36 6.47 -9.29
N ALA A 147 16.76 7.57 -8.87
CA ALA A 147 17.40 8.90 -8.93
C ALA A 147 18.67 8.99 -8.06
N ARG A 148 18.88 8.02 -7.16
CA ARG A 148 20.07 7.92 -6.30
C ARG A 148 21.20 7.03 -6.88
N GLU A 149 21.17 6.73 -8.17
CA GLU A 149 22.18 5.91 -8.89
C GLU A 149 22.44 4.52 -8.27
N VAL A 150 21.39 3.89 -7.74
CA VAL A 150 21.53 2.55 -7.14
C VAL A 150 21.48 1.50 -8.27
N PRO A 151 22.45 0.59 -8.37
CA PRO A 151 22.50 -0.46 -9.40
C PRO A 151 21.26 -1.38 -9.40
N ASP A 152 21.04 -2.14 -10.47
CA ASP A 152 19.92 -3.08 -10.56
C ASP A 152 20.05 -4.18 -9.49
N PRO A 153 18.93 -4.60 -8.85
CA PRO A 153 18.93 -5.64 -7.83
C PRO A 153 19.47 -6.98 -8.36
N THR A 154 20.19 -7.69 -7.52
CA THR A 154 20.66 -9.06 -7.75
C THR A 154 19.79 -10.07 -7.01
N ALA A 155 19.98 -11.38 -7.27
CA ALA A 155 19.30 -12.44 -6.52
C ALA A 155 19.64 -12.41 -5.02
N ASP A 156 20.87 -12.01 -4.67
CA ASP A 156 21.31 -11.84 -3.28
C ASP A 156 20.58 -10.67 -2.61
N ASP A 157 20.30 -9.59 -3.33
CA ASP A 157 19.55 -8.43 -2.82
C ASP A 157 18.12 -8.81 -2.46
N ASP A 158 17.45 -9.67 -3.24
CA ASP A 158 16.12 -10.17 -2.91
C ASP A 158 16.13 -11.02 -1.62
N HIS A 159 17.18 -11.80 -1.40
CA HIS A 159 17.36 -12.57 -0.17
C HIS A 159 17.61 -11.68 1.04
N ILE A 160 18.50 -10.69 0.91
CA ILE A 160 18.77 -9.67 1.93
C ILE A 160 17.47 -8.94 2.28
N ARG A 161 16.72 -8.49 1.26
CA ARG A 161 15.44 -7.81 1.43
C ARG A 161 14.43 -8.65 2.22
N GLY A 162 14.29 -9.93 1.86
CA GLY A 162 13.41 -10.86 2.56
C GLY A 162 13.77 -10.98 4.04
N ARG A 163 15.04 -11.16 4.38
CA ARG A 163 15.53 -11.28 5.76
C ARG A 163 15.29 -10.01 6.59
N ILE A 164 15.48 -8.83 5.98
CA ILE A 164 15.20 -7.55 6.65
C ILE A 164 13.72 -7.45 7.00
N ILE A 165 12.82 -7.70 6.02
CA ILE A 165 11.38 -7.64 6.23
C ILE A 165 10.95 -8.65 7.30
N ASP A 166 11.36 -9.91 7.18
CA ASP A 166 11.02 -10.97 8.13
C ASP A 166 11.48 -10.65 9.56
N THR A 167 12.61 -9.95 9.69
CA THR A 167 13.14 -9.53 11.00
C THR A 167 12.27 -8.42 11.59
N MET A 168 11.89 -7.42 10.79
CA MET A 168 11.12 -6.27 11.27
C MET A 168 9.66 -6.62 11.56
N GLU A 169 9.00 -7.41 10.69
CA GLU A 169 7.57 -7.76 10.84
C GLU A 169 7.27 -8.59 12.10
N LYS A 170 8.28 -9.22 12.70
CA LYS A 170 8.15 -9.96 13.97
C LYS A 170 8.13 -9.06 15.19
N ASN A 171 8.35 -7.77 15.04
CA ASN A 171 8.51 -6.83 16.14
C ASN A 171 7.43 -5.73 16.13
N ASP A 172 7.02 -5.29 17.31
CA ASP A 172 5.99 -4.26 17.50
C ASP A 172 6.45 -2.85 17.05
N TRP A 173 7.75 -2.65 16.88
CA TRP A 173 8.34 -1.41 16.39
C TRP A 173 8.51 -1.35 14.88
N CYS A 174 8.01 -2.35 14.13
CA CYS A 174 8.06 -2.35 12.66
C CYS A 174 7.44 -1.06 12.09
N PRO A 175 8.14 -0.33 11.20
CA PRO A 175 7.58 0.87 10.58
C PRO A 175 6.29 0.57 9.82
N PHE A 176 5.30 1.45 9.94
CA PHE A 176 4.06 1.33 9.19
C PHE A 176 4.34 1.55 7.70
N GLY A 177 3.79 0.67 6.86
CA GLY A 177 4.01 0.73 5.43
C GLY A 177 5.49 0.53 5.06
N LEU A 178 6.21 -0.29 5.84
CA LEU A 178 7.62 -0.61 5.60
C LEU A 178 7.84 -0.99 4.14
N ASN A 179 8.73 -0.28 3.49
CA ASN A 179 9.25 -0.61 2.18
C ASN A 179 10.77 -0.69 2.24
N VAL A 180 11.31 -1.79 1.75
CA VAL A 180 12.75 -2.08 1.72
C VAL A 180 13.16 -2.27 0.28
N ILE A 181 14.09 -1.45 -0.21
CA ILE A 181 14.72 -1.62 -1.51
C ILE A 181 16.19 -1.97 -1.26
N VAL A 182 16.66 -3.05 -1.87
CA VAL A 182 18.07 -3.48 -1.76
C VAL A 182 18.66 -3.56 -3.15
N ARG A 183 19.90 -3.04 -3.31
CA ARG A 183 20.66 -3.11 -4.55
C ARG A 183 22.14 -3.17 -4.26
N ASP A 184 22.83 -4.21 -4.73
CA ASP A 184 24.22 -4.48 -4.44
C ASP A 184 24.58 -4.43 -2.94
N GLY A 185 23.66 -4.86 -2.08
CA GLY A 185 23.78 -4.81 -0.63
C GLY A 185 23.56 -3.42 -0.01
N ILE A 186 23.21 -2.41 -0.79
CA ILE A 186 22.79 -1.08 -0.30
C ILE A 186 21.28 -1.11 -0.05
N VAL A 187 20.89 -0.80 1.17
CA VAL A 187 19.49 -0.88 1.64
C VAL A 187 18.90 0.52 1.77
N HIS A 188 17.73 0.73 1.21
CA HIS A 188 16.90 1.93 1.44
C HIS A 188 15.66 1.53 2.22
N LEU A 189 15.52 2.07 3.43
CA LEU A 189 14.37 1.86 4.31
C LEU A 189 13.42 3.04 4.21
N SER A 190 12.16 2.78 3.89
CA SER A 190 11.09 3.79 3.90
C SER A 190 9.89 3.28 4.69
N GLY A 191 9.16 4.17 5.31
CA GLY A 191 7.99 3.86 6.12
C GLY A 191 7.70 4.95 7.12
N VAL A 192 6.67 4.76 7.91
CA VAL A 192 6.24 5.71 8.94
C VAL A 192 6.51 5.10 10.32
N ILE A 193 7.14 5.87 11.19
CA ILE A 193 7.36 5.55 12.60
C ILE A 193 6.64 6.57 13.49
N THR A 194 6.19 6.13 14.65
CA THR A 194 5.56 6.98 15.67
C THR A 194 6.46 7.19 16.90
N GLU A 195 7.52 6.41 16.97
CA GLU A 195 8.52 6.45 18.03
C GLU A 195 9.92 6.53 17.40
N GLU A 196 10.72 7.53 17.83
CA GLU A 196 12.06 7.74 17.25
C GLU A 196 13.01 6.54 17.52
N ARG A 197 12.79 5.81 18.62
CA ARG A 197 13.53 4.58 18.91
C ARG A 197 13.30 3.48 17.88
N ALA A 198 12.15 3.47 17.21
CA ALA A 198 11.84 2.53 16.14
C ALA A 198 12.74 2.76 14.91
N ARG A 199 13.14 4.01 14.62
CA ARG A 199 14.11 4.35 13.59
C ARG A 199 15.43 3.62 13.80
N GLN A 200 16.00 3.81 15.00
CA GLN A 200 17.28 3.19 15.33
C GLN A 200 17.19 1.67 15.30
N ALA A 201 16.11 1.10 15.83
CA ALA A 201 15.87 -0.35 15.79
C ALA A 201 15.78 -0.89 14.36
N ALA A 202 15.09 -0.19 13.45
CA ALA A 202 14.97 -0.57 12.05
C ALA A 202 16.30 -0.51 11.31
N VAL A 203 17.10 0.55 11.49
CA VAL A 203 18.42 0.69 10.89
C VAL A 203 19.34 -0.45 11.37
N VAL A 204 19.44 -0.66 12.68
CA VAL A 204 20.26 -1.73 13.28
C VAL A 204 19.82 -3.11 12.81
N ALA A 205 18.50 -3.36 12.72
CA ALA A 205 17.99 -4.63 12.23
C ALA A 205 18.38 -4.89 10.77
N ALA A 206 18.40 -3.86 9.93
CA ALA A 206 18.85 -3.98 8.56
C ALA A 206 20.36 -4.19 8.46
N GLU A 207 21.16 -3.42 9.20
CA GLU A 207 22.63 -3.52 9.22
C GLU A 207 23.13 -4.91 9.67
N ASN A 208 22.38 -5.58 10.54
CA ASN A 208 22.71 -6.92 11.03
C ASN A 208 22.41 -8.05 10.03
N VAL A 209 21.79 -7.76 8.88
CA VAL A 209 21.56 -8.78 7.86
C VAL A 209 22.82 -8.97 7.02
N GLU A 210 23.29 -10.22 6.94
CA GLU A 210 24.46 -10.59 6.14
C GLU A 210 24.29 -10.18 4.67
N GLY A 211 25.30 -9.54 4.12
CA GLY A 211 25.31 -9.01 2.76
C GLY A 211 24.94 -7.53 2.66
N VAL A 212 24.43 -6.92 3.73
CA VAL A 212 24.19 -5.48 3.78
C VAL A 212 25.51 -4.73 3.92
N LYS A 213 25.74 -3.80 3.01
CA LYS A 213 26.94 -2.94 2.96
C LYS A 213 26.67 -1.55 3.52
N LYS A 214 25.47 -1.06 3.33
CA LYS A 214 25.04 0.29 3.77
C LYS A 214 23.53 0.33 3.90
N VAL A 215 23.06 1.09 4.88
CA VAL A 215 21.63 1.38 5.06
C VAL A 215 21.40 2.88 4.92
N HIS A 216 20.46 3.26 4.08
CA HIS A 216 19.95 4.62 3.94
C HIS A 216 18.57 4.69 4.61
N ASP A 217 18.45 5.61 5.55
CA ASP A 217 17.25 5.85 6.32
C ASP A 217 16.37 6.92 5.65
N HIS A 218 15.17 6.52 5.23
CA HIS A 218 14.13 7.38 4.69
C HIS A 218 12.82 7.19 5.48
N LEU A 219 12.95 6.80 6.75
CA LEU A 219 11.79 6.66 7.64
C LEU A 219 11.29 8.06 8.03
N CYS A 220 9.99 8.24 7.95
CA CYS A 220 9.31 9.46 8.36
C CYS A 220 8.72 9.28 9.76
N TRP A 221 9.06 10.17 10.69
CA TRP A 221 8.42 10.20 11.99
C TRP A 221 7.14 11.02 11.93
N VAL A 222 6.06 10.51 12.53
CA VAL A 222 4.77 11.19 12.58
C VAL A 222 4.27 11.25 14.01
N ASP A 223 3.96 12.45 14.48
CA ASP A 223 3.20 12.65 15.71
C ASP A 223 1.71 12.32 15.45
N THR A 224 1.24 11.29 16.12
CA THR A 224 -0.13 10.80 15.95
C THR A 224 -1.21 11.74 16.50
N VAL A 225 -0.84 12.71 17.31
CA VAL A 225 -1.76 13.68 17.94
C VAL A 225 -1.88 14.94 17.10
N SER A 226 -0.75 15.53 16.72
CA SER A 226 -0.71 16.78 15.95
C SER A 226 -0.70 16.59 14.44
N GLY A 227 -0.35 15.40 13.96
CA GLY A 227 -0.16 15.12 12.53
C GLY A 227 1.12 15.73 11.94
N VAL A 228 1.97 16.30 12.78
CA VAL A 228 3.29 16.80 12.35
C VAL A 228 4.15 15.62 11.93
N TYR A 229 4.88 15.77 10.83
CA TYR A 229 5.84 14.77 10.35
C TYR A 229 7.24 15.37 10.25
N LEU A 230 8.25 14.56 10.50
CA LEU A 230 9.65 14.88 10.32
C LEU A 230 10.30 13.82 9.44
N ASN A 231 11.03 14.27 8.42
CA ASN A 231 11.81 13.38 7.58
C ASN A 231 12.99 12.77 8.36
N SER A 232 13.69 11.84 7.73
CA SER A 232 14.95 11.37 8.28
C SER A 232 16.00 12.48 8.26
N PRO A 233 16.99 12.44 9.16
CA PRO A 233 18.13 13.37 9.11
C PRO A 233 18.85 13.34 7.77
N GLU A 234 18.96 12.17 7.15
CA GLU A 234 19.61 11.98 5.84
C GLU A 234 18.84 12.69 4.71
N ASP A 235 17.50 12.62 4.72
CA ASP A 235 16.67 13.28 3.72
C ASP A 235 16.62 14.81 3.91
N ASP A 236 16.66 15.28 5.16
CA ASP A 236 16.73 16.72 5.47
C ASP A 236 18.08 17.33 5.04
N ASP A 237 19.18 16.61 5.20
CA ASP A 237 20.51 17.07 4.75
C ASP A 237 20.59 17.12 3.21
N LEU A 238 19.99 16.15 2.51
CA LEU A 238 19.89 16.16 1.05
C LEU A 238 19.04 17.34 0.54
N ALA A 239 17.95 17.65 1.21
CA ALA A 239 17.08 18.78 0.87
C ALA A 239 17.74 20.15 1.06
N ARG A 240 18.69 20.27 2.00
CA ARG A 240 19.48 21.51 2.24
C ARG A 240 20.63 21.69 1.26
N ALA A 241 21.08 20.61 0.62
CA ALA A 241 22.21 20.61 -0.31
C ALA A 241 21.81 20.83 -1.77
N SER A 242 20.51 20.80 -2.07
CA SER A 242 19.90 21.02 -3.39
C SER A 242 19.30 22.41 -3.52
#